data_6aec79c65d8e7623b204dcf5bfa08bee
#
_entry.id   6aec79c65d8e7623b204dcf5bfa08bee
#
_cell.length_a   1.000
_cell.length_b   1.000
_cell.length_c   1.000
_cell.angle_alpha   90.00
_cell.angle_beta   90.00
_cell.angle_gamma   90.00
#
_symmetry.space_group_name_H-M   'P 1'
#
loop_
_entity.id
_entity.type
_entity.pdbx_description
1 polymer ?
#
loop_
_entity_poly.entity_id
_entity_poly.type
_entity_poly.pdbx_seq_one_letter_code
_entity_poly.pdbx_strand_id
1 'polypeptide(L)'
;MSDISEKFWEASIEELKKGYVFEEETEAYICLACGESFIKGVIYQDHQVLYEAEKFVQVHIQNEHISMFDYLLHLDKKYTGLTELQKKMVQFFYMGCSDKEIVKELDGGSTSTIRNHRFTLREKMKQARVFLALMELSEEKEKVQSKFVPIHRTATMVDDRYNITEEENDEILKMYFTEGLDGPLAKFPKKQKRKLIILRHLIKKFNRNKKYTENEVNEILRGVYSDFVTLRRYLIEYGFLDRTDDGSKYWVKL
;
A
#
# COMPACT_ATOMS: atom_id res chain seq x y z
N MET A 1 9.28 3.10 -13.44
CA MET A 1 8.93 2.09 -12.43
C MET A 1 7.61 2.49 -11.80
N SER A 2 6.54 1.73 -12.01
CA SER A 2 5.26 1.95 -11.36
C SER A 2 5.41 1.79 -9.84
N ASP A 3 4.67 2.57 -9.07
CA ASP A 3 4.69 2.50 -7.61
C ASP A 3 4.11 1.14 -7.16
N ILE A 4 4.68 0.50 -6.13
CA ILE A 4 4.14 -0.75 -5.57
C ILE A 4 2.69 -0.59 -5.13
N SER A 5 2.29 0.62 -4.71
CA SER A 5 0.89 0.91 -4.41
C SER A 5 0.00 0.83 -5.64
N GLU A 6 0.48 1.26 -6.79
CA GLU A 6 -0.22 1.18 -8.07
C GLU A 6 -0.41 -0.28 -8.47
N LYS A 7 0.68 -1.07 -8.49
CA LYS A 7 0.62 -2.52 -8.75
C LYS A 7 -0.33 -3.27 -7.82
N PHE A 8 -0.38 -2.88 -6.54
CA PHE A 8 -1.28 -3.49 -5.57
C PHE A 8 -2.76 -3.22 -5.88
N TRP A 9 -3.10 -1.98 -6.28
CA TRP A 9 -4.48 -1.61 -6.56
C TRP A 9 -4.95 -2.07 -7.95
N GLU A 10 -4.04 -2.23 -8.90
CA GLU A 10 -4.33 -2.76 -10.24
C GLU A 10 -4.33 -4.29 -10.29
N ALA A 11 -3.79 -4.95 -9.28
CA ALA A 11 -3.72 -6.40 -9.21
C ALA A 11 -5.12 -7.03 -9.19
N SER A 12 -5.31 -8.09 -9.96
CA SER A 12 -6.50 -8.92 -9.92
C SER A 12 -6.71 -9.58 -8.55
N ILE A 13 -7.92 -10.01 -8.26
CA ILE A 13 -8.21 -10.73 -7.00
C ILE A 13 -7.33 -11.98 -6.86
N GLU A 14 -7.03 -12.67 -7.95
CA GLU A 14 -6.18 -13.87 -7.91
C GLU A 14 -4.71 -13.50 -7.60
N GLU A 15 -4.20 -12.41 -8.14
CA GLU A 15 -2.86 -11.90 -7.82
C GLU A 15 -2.78 -11.40 -6.38
N LEU A 16 -3.80 -10.69 -5.88
CA LEU A 16 -3.88 -10.31 -4.46
C LEU A 16 -3.87 -11.53 -3.53
N LYS A 17 -4.54 -12.62 -3.90
CA LYS A 17 -4.54 -13.88 -3.14
C LYS A 17 -3.19 -14.59 -3.19
N LYS A 18 -2.52 -14.59 -4.35
CA LYS A 18 -1.17 -15.13 -4.52
C LYS A 18 -0.13 -14.28 -3.81
N GLY A 19 -0.31 -12.95 -3.79
CA GLY A 19 0.56 -11.96 -3.17
C GLY A 19 1.67 -11.45 -4.07
N TYR A 20 1.67 -11.77 -5.36
CA TYR A 20 2.65 -11.29 -6.31
C TYR A 20 2.05 -11.13 -7.71
N VAL A 21 2.68 -10.27 -8.52
CA VAL A 21 2.41 -10.09 -9.94
C VAL A 21 3.66 -10.39 -10.75
N PHE A 22 3.49 -10.78 -12.01
CA PHE A 22 4.59 -10.87 -12.97
C PHE A 22 4.60 -9.61 -13.84
N GLU A 23 5.73 -8.93 -13.88
CA GLU A 23 5.94 -7.75 -14.71
C GLU A 23 6.75 -8.15 -15.97
N GLU A 24 6.14 -8.03 -17.13
CA GLU A 24 6.76 -8.45 -18.39
C GLU A 24 7.96 -7.58 -18.77
N GLU A 25 7.91 -6.25 -18.51
CA GLU A 25 8.98 -5.32 -18.87
C GLU A 25 10.31 -5.62 -18.16
N THR A 26 10.26 -6.04 -16.92
CA THR A 26 11.43 -6.37 -16.10
C THR A 26 11.68 -7.88 -16.01
N GLU A 27 10.80 -8.69 -16.57
CA GLU A 27 10.76 -10.16 -16.45
C GLU A 27 10.89 -10.62 -14.97
N ALA A 28 10.18 -9.94 -14.06
CA ALA A 28 10.30 -10.18 -12.62
C ALA A 28 8.95 -10.46 -11.94
N TYR A 29 8.97 -11.32 -10.94
CA TYR A 29 7.88 -11.50 -9.99
C TYR A 29 8.04 -10.50 -8.86
N ILE A 30 7.00 -9.70 -8.61
CA ILE A 30 7.03 -8.60 -7.64
C ILE A 30 6.08 -8.92 -6.50
N CYS A 31 6.59 -8.95 -5.26
CA CYS A 31 5.79 -9.12 -4.06
C CYS A 31 4.88 -7.91 -3.85
N LEU A 32 3.56 -8.13 -3.80
CA LEU A 32 2.57 -7.06 -3.62
C LEU A 32 2.58 -6.46 -2.20
N ALA A 33 3.16 -7.15 -1.22
CA ALA A 33 3.25 -6.65 0.15
C ALA A 33 4.38 -5.63 0.32
N CYS A 34 5.59 -5.89 -0.18
CA CYS A 34 6.78 -5.05 0.06
C CYS A 34 7.42 -4.49 -1.21
N GLY A 35 7.09 -5.02 -2.41
CA GLY A 35 7.68 -4.59 -3.67
C GLY A 35 9.01 -5.25 -3.99
N GLU A 36 9.46 -6.24 -3.22
CA GLU A 36 10.65 -7.03 -3.55
C GLU A 36 10.44 -7.76 -4.87
N SER A 37 11.47 -7.77 -5.72
CA SER A 37 11.39 -8.31 -7.08
C SER A 37 12.35 -9.47 -7.28
N PHE A 38 11.89 -10.50 -8.01
CA PHE A 38 12.62 -11.74 -8.26
C PHE A 38 12.64 -12.00 -9.77
N ILE A 39 13.82 -11.87 -10.38
CA ILE A 39 14.01 -11.93 -11.84
C ILE A 39 13.83 -13.37 -12.32
N LYS A 40 12.96 -13.58 -13.30
CA LYS A 40 12.74 -14.86 -13.96
C LYS A 40 14.04 -15.40 -14.57
N GLY A 41 14.29 -16.69 -14.40
CA GLY A 41 15.52 -17.33 -14.88
C GLY A 41 16.71 -17.21 -13.92
N VAL A 42 16.60 -16.42 -12.85
CA VAL A 42 17.57 -16.41 -11.75
C VAL A 42 17.18 -17.47 -10.72
N ILE A 43 18.18 -18.18 -10.20
CA ILE A 43 18.00 -19.16 -9.11
C ILE A 43 18.32 -18.46 -7.80
N TYR A 44 17.36 -18.51 -6.89
CA TYR A 44 17.43 -17.95 -5.55
C TYR A 44 17.66 -19.05 -4.52
N GLN A 45 18.38 -18.72 -3.46
CA GLN A 45 18.68 -19.67 -2.40
C GLN A 45 18.04 -19.23 -1.08
N ASP A 46 17.31 -20.13 -0.44
CA ASP A 46 16.90 -19.99 0.96
C ASP A 46 17.41 -21.22 1.73
N HIS A 47 18.25 -20.96 2.74
CA HIS A 47 19.01 -21.99 3.44
C HIS A 47 19.81 -22.87 2.47
N GLN A 48 19.44 -24.14 2.34
CA GLN A 48 20.12 -25.13 1.48
C GLN A 48 19.29 -25.50 0.25
N VAL A 49 18.16 -24.83 0.01
CA VAL A 49 17.24 -25.11 -1.09
C VAL A 49 17.34 -24.02 -2.14
N LEU A 50 17.39 -24.46 -3.39
CA LEU A 50 17.41 -23.58 -4.56
C LEU A 50 16.00 -23.50 -5.17
N TYR A 51 15.57 -22.31 -5.52
CA TYR A 51 14.24 -22.03 -6.04
C TYR A 51 14.31 -21.21 -7.32
N GLU A 52 13.42 -21.48 -8.25
CA GLU A 52 13.11 -20.54 -9.34
C GLU A 52 12.38 -19.30 -8.78
N ALA A 53 12.46 -18.18 -9.50
CA ALA A 53 11.95 -16.89 -9.05
C ALA A 53 10.49 -16.91 -8.62
N GLU A 54 9.59 -17.58 -9.38
CA GLU A 54 8.17 -17.68 -9.01
C GLU A 54 7.94 -18.46 -7.71
N LYS A 55 8.70 -19.52 -7.50
CA LYS A 55 8.62 -20.26 -6.23
C LYS A 55 9.25 -19.48 -5.10
N PHE A 56 10.33 -18.75 -5.38
CA PHE A 56 11.02 -17.98 -4.37
C PHE A 56 10.19 -16.79 -3.85
N VAL A 57 9.42 -16.10 -4.69
CA VAL A 57 8.51 -15.05 -4.21
C VAL A 57 7.46 -15.59 -3.24
N GLN A 58 7.00 -16.85 -3.42
CA GLN A 58 6.09 -17.50 -2.48
C GLN A 58 6.77 -17.79 -1.14
N VAL A 59 8.04 -18.25 -1.17
CA VAL A 59 8.87 -18.48 0.03
C VAL A 59 9.12 -17.15 0.74
N HIS A 60 9.47 -16.11 0.01
CA HIS A 60 9.64 -14.75 0.54
C HIS A 60 8.37 -14.26 1.27
N ILE A 61 7.18 -14.45 0.66
CA ILE A 61 5.91 -14.06 1.31
C ILE A 61 5.71 -14.80 2.64
N GLN A 62 6.05 -16.07 2.69
CA GLN A 62 5.92 -16.87 3.93
C GLN A 62 6.92 -16.43 5.00
N ASN A 63 8.15 -16.10 4.61
CA ASN A 63 9.20 -15.73 5.56
C ASN A 63 9.02 -14.30 6.09
N GLU A 64 8.67 -13.34 5.22
CA GLU A 64 8.65 -11.92 5.56
C GLU A 64 7.24 -11.41 5.93
N HIS A 65 6.18 -12.04 5.43
CA HIS A 65 4.80 -11.55 5.57
C HIS A 65 3.85 -12.56 6.21
N ILE A 66 4.34 -13.70 6.68
CA ILE A 66 3.57 -14.82 7.24
C ILE A 66 2.65 -15.42 6.17
N SER A 67 1.72 -14.63 5.64
CA SER A 67 0.85 -14.98 4.52
C SER A 67 0.19 -13.74 3.91
N MET A 68 -0.28 -13.85 2.68
CA MET A 68 -1.10 -12.79 2.09
C MET A 68 -2.43 -12.58 2.82
N PHE A 69 -2.98 -13.63 3.43
CA PHE A 69 -4.17 -13.50 4.26
C PHE A 69 -3.91 -12.57 5.45
N ASP A 70 -2.82 -12.79 6.18
CA ASP A 70 -2.44 -11.96 7.33
C ASP A 70 -2.14 -10.52 6.90
N TYR A 71 -1.38 -10.36 5.81
CA TYR A 71 -1.09 -9.04 5.27
C TYR A 71 -2.37 -8.25 4.94
N LEU A 72 -3.31 -8.83 4.17
CA LEU A 72 -4.56 -8.19 3.78
C LEU A 72 -5.46 -7.91 5.00
N LEU A 73 -5.49 -8.81 5.98
CA LEU A 73 -6.29 -8.66 7.20
C LEU A 73 -5.81 -7.47 8.05
N HIS A 74 -4.49 -7.21 8.06
CA HIS A 74 -3.89 -6.12 8.81
C HIS A 74 -3.92 -4.76 8.11
N LEU A 75 -4.36 -4.70 6.85
CA LEU A 75 -4.60 -3.43 6.19
C LEU A 75 -5.60 -2.57 6.98
N ASP A 76 -5.45 -1.26 6.88
CA ASP A 76 -6.31 -0.29 7.56
C ASP A 76 -7.80 -0.53 7.25
N LYS A 77 -8.68 -0.20 8.21
CA LYS A 77 -10.14 -0.31 8.06
C LYS A 77 -10.66 0.42 6.83
N LYS A 78 -10.04 1.53 6.43
CA LYS A 78 -10.43 2.29 5.23
C LYS A 78 -10.33 1.48 3.94
N TYR A 79 -9.45 0.47 3.89
CA TYR A 79 -9.28 -0.42 2.74
C TYR A 79 -10.10 -1.71 2.88
N THR A 80 -10.06 -2.32 4.06
CA THR A 80 -10.80 -3.56 4.31
C THR A 80 -12.30 -3.33 4.52
N GLY A 81 -12.69 -2.15 4.99
CA GLY A 81 -14.05 -1.86 5.45
C GLY A 81 -14.47 -2.71 6.65
N LEU A 82 -13.52 -3.37 7.35
CA LEU A 82 -13.80 -4.25 8.48
C LEU A 82 -13.50 -3.56 9.80
N THR A 83 -14.35 -3.79 10.80
CA THR A 83 -14.04 -3.45 12.19
C THR A 83 -13.06 -4.46 12.77
N GLU A 84 -12.40 -4.13 13.88
CA GLU A 84 -11.46 -5.05 14.55
C GLU A 84 -12.15 -6.37 14.96
N LEU A 85 -13.40 -6.31 15.43
CA LEU A 85 -14.18 -7.52 15.71
C LEU A 85 -14.43 -8.36 14.44
N GLN A 86 -14.75 -7.70 13.33
CA GLN A 86 -14.94 -8.41 12.06
C GLN A 86 -13.65 -9.03 11.53
N LYS A 87 -12.50 -8.38 11.71
CA LYS A 87 -11.19 -8.95 11.39
C LYS A 87 -10.92 -10.21 12.22
N LYS A 88 -11.16 -10.17 13.53
CA LYS A 88 -11.06 -11.36 14.39
C LYS A 88 -12.00 -12.49 13.92
N MET A 89 -13.24 -12.17 13.53
CA MET A 89 -14.16 -13.17 12.98
C MET A 89 -13.63 -13.80 11.69
N VAL A 90 -13.10 -13.00 10.76
CA VAL A 90 -12.51 -13.48 9.51
C VAL A 90 -11.31 -14.39 9.81
N GLN A 91 -10.48 -14.04 10.78
CA GLN A 91 -9.34 -14.86 11.22
C GLN A 91 -9.78 -16.22 11.76
N PHE A 92 -10.77 -16.27 12.66
CA PHE A 92 -11.32 -17.54 13.16
C PHE A 92 -11.93 -18.39 12.05
N PHE A 93 -12.61 -17.76 11.10
CA PHE A 93 -13.19 -18.47 9.94
C PHE A 93 -12.10 -19.06 9.03
N TYR A 94 -11.01 -18.33 8.84
CA TYR A 94 -9.84 -18.80 8.09
C TYR A 94 -9.15 -19.99 8.77
N MET A 95 -9.06 -19.98 10.10
CA MET A 95 -8.52 -21.06 10.91
C MET A 95 -9.46 -22.30 10.99
N GLY A 96 -10.67 -22.19 10.44
CA GLY A 96 -11.65 -23.28 10.45
C GLY A 96 -12.37 -23.49 11.79
N CYS A 97 -12.30 -22.51 12.71
CA CYS A 97 -12.93 -22.62 14.03
C CYS A 97 -14.46 -22.75 13.92
N SER A 98 -15.02 -23.65 14.72
CA SER A 98 -16.48 -23.79 14.87
C SER A 98 -17.07 -22.61 15.65
N ASP A 99 -18.37 -22.34 15.47
CA ASP A 99 -19.06 -21.26 16.18
C ASP A 99 -18.94 -21.39 17.72
N LYS A 100 -18.86 -22.62 18.25
CA LYS A 100 -18.71 -22.88 19.68
C LYS A 100 -17.30 -22.53 20.19
N GLU A 101 -16.27 -22.87 19.41
CA GLU A 101 -14.88 -22.52 19.73
C GLU A 101 -14.69 -21.00 19.71
N ILE A 102 -15.26 -20.31 18.72
CA ILE A 102 -15.18 -18.84 18.62
C ILE A 102 -15.83 -18.18 19.84
N VAL A 103 -17.00 -18.64 20.28
CA VAL A 103 -17.66 -18.10 21.49
C VAL A 103 -16.78 -18.28 22.72
N LYS A 104 -16.10 -19.40 22.85
CA LYS A 104 -15.18 -19.69 23.95
C LYS A 104 -13.95 -18.77 23.92
N GLU A 105 -13.35 -18.60 22.74
CA GLU A 105 -12.15 -17.75 22.55
C GLU A 105 -12.43 -16.25 22.75
N LEU A 106 -13.65 -15.80 22.49
CA LEU A 106 -14.06 -14.41 22.70
C LEU A 106 -14.53 -14.11 24.13
N ASP A 107 -14.58 -15.13 24.99
CA ASP A 107 -15.05 -15.05 26.36
C ASP A 107 -16.43 -14.37 26.47
N GLY A 108 -17.30 -14.62 25.48
CA GLY A 108 -18.63 -14.06 25.46
C GLY A 108 -19.38 -14.18 24.14
N GLY A 109 -20.66 -13.82 24.18
CA GLY A 109 -21.56 -13.89 23.04
C GLY A 109 -22.28 -15.24 22.94
N SER A 110 -22.88 -15.50 21.79
CA SER A 110 -23.61 -16.73 21.49
C SER A 110 -23.27 -17.26 20.10
N THR A 111 -23.49 -18.55 19.87
CA THR A 111 -23.34 -19.15 18.52
C THR A 111 -24.25 -18.47 17.49
N SER A 112 -25.39 -17.92 17.92
CA SER A 112 -26.28 -17.13 17.07
C SER A 112 -25.61 -15.81 16.64
N THR A 113 -24.89 -15.15 17.53
CA THR A 113 -24.10 -13.94 17.23
C THR A 113 -23.02 -14.23 16.18
N ILE A 114 -22.28 -15.34 16.35
CA ILE A 114 -21.24 -15.75 15.40
C ILE A 114 -21.84 -16.04 14.00
N ARG A 115 -22.98 -16.76 13.94
CA ARG A 115 -23.68 -17.00 12.69
C ARG A 115 -24.12 -15.71 12.01
N ASN A 116 -24.59 -14.73 12.78
CA ASN A 116 -24.95 -13.42 12.23
C ASN A 116 -23.74 -12.69 11.64
N HIS A 117 -22.59 -12.70 12.30
CA HIS A 117 -21.35 -12.16 11.74
C HIS A 117 -20.96 -12.87 10.44
N ARG A 118 -21.02 -14.20 10.41
CA ARG A 118 -20.75 -14.99 9.21
C ARG A 118 -21.69 -14.65 8.06
N PHE A 119 -22.98 -14.50 8.34
CA PHE A 119 -23.98 -14.08 7.36
C PHE A 119 -23.66 -12.68 6.83
N THR A 120 -23.47 -11.70 7.72
CA THR A 120 -23.17 -10.30 7.34
C THR A 120 -21.92 -10.18 6.47
N LEU A 121 -20.85 -10.92 6.81
CA LEU A 121 -19.61 -10.91 6.02
C LEU A 121 -19.81 -11.55 4.62
N ARG A 122 -20.64 -12.61 4.53
CA ARG A 122 -21.00 -13.21 3.24
C ARG A 122 -21.82 -12.27 2.38
N GLU A 123 -22.79 -11.55 2.95
CA GLU A 123 -23.55 -10.55 2.23
C GLU A 123 -22.65 -9.39 1.74
N LYS A 124 -21.71 -8.94 2.59
CA LYS A 124 -20.70 -7.95 2.21
C LYS A 124 -19.84 -8.42 1.02
N MET A 125 -19.42 -9.69 1.03
CA MET A 125 -18.69 -10.30 -0.09
C MET A 125 -19.49 -10.28 -1.38
N LYS A 126 -20.80 -10.62 -1.33
CA LYS A 126 -21.67 -10.56 -2.51
C LYS A 126 -21.82 -9.14 -3.05
N GLN A 127 -22.01 -8.16 -2.14
CA GLN A 127 -22.09 -6.74 -2.52
C GLN A 127 -20.79 -6.27 -3.17
N ALA A 128 -19.64 -6.63 -2.61
CA ALA A 128 -18.34 -6.27 -3.16
C ALA A 128 -18.13 -6.84 -4.57
N ARG A 129 -18.55 -8.08 -4.82
CA ARG A 129 -18.46 -8.71 -6.16
C ARG A 129 -19.30 -7.99 -7.20
N VAL A 130 -20.54 -7.64 -6.85
CA VAL A 130 -21.44 -6.91 -7.77
C VAL A 130 -20.91 -5.50 -8.02
N PHE A 131 -20.44 -4.82 -6.96
CA PHE A 131 -19.87 -3.49 -7.08
C PHE A 131 -18.62 -3.49 -7.98
N LEU A 132 -17.69 -4.43 -7.77
CA LEU A 132 -16.49 -4.56 -8.59
C LEU A 132 -16.86 -4.76 -10.08
N ALA A 133 -17.75 -5.68 -10.38
CA ALA A 133 -18.22 -5.92 -11.76
C ALA A 133 -18.85 -4.66 -12.39
N LEU A 134 -19.63 -3.89 -11.63
CA LEU A 134 -20.20 -2.63 -12.12
C LEU A 134 -19.12 -1.59 -12.42
N MET A 135 -18.10 -1.49 -11.58
CA MET A 135 -17.00 -0.55 -11.79
C MET A 135 -16.16 -0.93 -13.01
N GLU A 136 -15.78 -2.20 -13.14
CA GLU A 136 -15.02 -2.70 -14.30
C GLU A 136 -15.79 -2.45 -15.62
N LEU A 137 -17.09 -2.76 -15.66
CA LEU A 137 -17.94 -2.48 -16.84
C LEU A 137 -18.07 -0.99 -17.15
N SER A 138 -18.00 -0.13 -16.14
CA SER A 138 -18.02 1.32 -16.33
C SER A 138 -16.72 1.81 -16.94
N GLU A 139 -15.58 1.34 -16.42
CA GLU A 139 -14.25 1.70 -16.88
C GLU A 139 -13.98 1.25 -18.32
N GLU A 140 -14.51 0.08 -18.73
CA GLU A 140 -14.42 -0.39 -20.13
C GLU A 140 -15.05 0.58 -21.15
N LYS A 141 -16.07 1.35 -20.75
CA LYS A 141 -16.76 2.31 -21.60
C LYS A 141 -16.15 3.70 -21.59
N GLU A 142 -15.36 4.01 -20.58
CA GLU A 142 -14.76 5.32 -20.42
C GLU A 142 -13.52 5.48 -21.30
N LYS A 143 -13.74 5.86 -22.56
CA LYS A 143 -12.68 6.08 -23.55
C LYS A 143 -11.83 7.34 -23.29
N VAL A 144 -12.25 8.23 -22.41
CA VAL A 144 -11.59 9.52 -22.16
C VAL A 144 -11.84 9.95 -20.72
N GLN A 145 -11.21 9.30 -19.75
CA GLN A 145 -11.16 9.89 -18.40
C GLN A 145 -9.72 10.21 -18.02
N SER A 146 -9.59 11.38 -17.36
CA SER A 146 -8.36 11.75 -16.68
C SER A 146 -8.05 10.68 -15.64
N LYS A 147 -6.99 9.91 -15.85
CA LYS A 147 -6.55 8.90 -14.89
C LYS A 147 -6.28 9.57 -13.54
N PHE A 148 -6.81 8.97 -12.49
CA PHE A 148 -6.54 9.43 -11.13
C PHE A 148 -5.19 8.89 -10.67
N VAL A 149 -4.48 9.73 -9.93
CA VAL A 149 -3.23 9.33 -9.27
C VAL A 149 -3.55 8.35 -8.14
N PRO A 150 -3.03 7.11 -8.15
CA PRO A 150 -3.33 6.10 -7.14
C PRO A 150 -3.00 6.58 -5.72
N ILE A 151 -3.82 6.21 -4.75
CA ILE A 151 -3.59 6.53 -3.34
C ILE A 151 -2.55 5.56 -2.79
N HIS A 152 -1.49 6.07 -2.16
CA HIS A 152 -0.51 5.21 -1.51
C HIS A 152 -1.11 4.49 -0.28
N ARG A 153 -0.80 3.22 -0.11
CA ARG A 153 -1.40 2.33 0.90
C ARG A 153 -1.24 2.81 2.34
N THR A 154 -0.18 3.53 2.61
CA THR A 154 0.18 4.05 3.94
C THR A 154 -0.38 5.43 4.23
N ALA A 155 -1.26 5.97 3.34
CA ALA A 155 -1.93 7.24 3.56
C ALA A 155 -2.64 7.26 4.92
N THR A 156 -2.37 8.25 5.76
CA THR A 156 -2.95 8.37 7.10
C THR A 156 -4.44 8.72 7.07
N MET A 157 -4.87 9.42 6.01
CA MET A 157 -6.28 9.77 5.75
C MET A 157 -6.54 9.64 4.25
N VAL A 158 -7.75 9.22 3.87
CA VAL A 158 -8.22 9.21 2.48
C VAL A 158 -9.46 10.09 2.41
N ASP A 159 -9.33 11.23 1.76
CA ASP A 159 -10.39 12.23 1.58
C ASP A 159 -10.20 12.97 0.24
N ASP A 160 -10.95 14.03 0.00
CA ASP A 160 -10.95 14.82 -1.25
C ASP A 160 -9.57 15.33 -1.69
N ARG A 161 -8.60 15.37 -0.79
CA ARG A 161 -7.21 15.77 -1.13
C ARG A 161 -6.52 14.78 -2.05
N TYR A 162 -7.00 13.54 -2.11
CA TYR A 162 -6.50 12.49 -2.99
C TYR A 162 -7.20 12.40 -4.34
N ASN A 163 -8.26 13.19 -4.55
CA ASN A 163 -8.91 13.31 -5.85
C ASN A 163 -8.03 14.15 -6.79
N ILE A 164 -6.96 13.54 -7.32
CA ILE A 164 -5.93 14.18 -8.15
C ILE A 164 -5.87 13.43 -9.46
N THR A 165 -6.03 14.13 -10.59
CA THR A 165 -5.77 13.55 -11.91
C THR A 165 -4.29 13.61 -12.25
N GLU A 166 -3.82 12.76 -13.18
CA GLU A 166 -2.42 12.79 -13.66
C GLU A 166 -2.07 14.16 -14.26
N GLU A 167 -2.99 14.75 -15.04
CA GLU A 167 -2.81 16.08 -15.63
C GLU A 167 -2.64 17.16 -14.55
N GLU A 168 -3.52 17.18 -13.55
CA GLU A 168 -3.43 18.10 -12.42
C GLU A 168 -2.14 17.92 -11.62
N ASN A 169 -1.71 16.66 -11.44
CA ASN A 169 -0.45 16.33 -10.78
C ASN A 169 0.74 16.95 -11.53
N ASP A 170 0.80 16.78 -12.85
CA ASP A 170 1.89 17.26 -13.68
C ASP A 170 1.92 18.81 -13.76
N GLU A 171 0.76 19.43 -13.88
CA GLU A 171 0.64 20.89 -13.86
C GLU A 171 1.15 21.47 -12.53
N ILE A 172 0.76 20.87 -11.41
CA ILE A 172 1.17 21.34 -10.08
C ILE A 172 2.67 21.11 -9.88
N LEU A 173 3.21 19.96 -10.29
CA LEU A 173 4.65 19.73 -10.19
C LEU A 173 5.44 20.75 -11.00
N LYS A 174 5.07 21.02 -12.24
CA LYS A 174 5.71 22.06 -13.08
C LYS A 174 5.62 23.46 -12.46
N MET A 175 4.50 23.79 -11.81
CA MET A 175 4.30 25.08 -11.14
C MET A 175 5.24 25.29 -9.94
N TYR A 176 5.59 24.22 -9.23
CA TYR A 176 6.38 24.31 -7.99
C TYR A 176 7.87 23.96 -8.18
N PHE A 177 8.21 23.19 -9.21
CA PHE A 177 9.58 22.84 -9.60
C PHE A 177 9.96 23.56 -10.90
N THR A 178 10.21 24.86 -10.80
CA THR A 178 10.43 25.75 -11.97
C THR A 178 11.75 25.49 -12.70
N GLU A 179 12.72 24.85 -12.03
CA GLU A 179 14.02 24.46 -12.59
C GLU A 179 14.09 22.98 -13.00
N GLY A 180 12.93 22.32 -13.12
CA GLY A 180 12.81 20.91 -13.42
C GLY A 180 12.50 20.08 -12.18
N LEU A 181 11.93 18.89 -12.38
CA LEU A 181 11.42 18.01 -11.30
C LEU A 181 12.49 17.56 -10.29
N ASP A 182 13.75 17.53 -10.70
CA ASP A 182 14.88 17.24 -9.83
C ASP A 182 15.48 18.46 -9.14
N GLY A 183 15.06 19.63 -9.55
CA GLY A 183 15.50 20.91 -9.03
C GLY A 183 14.90 21.28 -7.67
N PRO A 184 15.21 22.51 -7.19
CA PRO A 184 14.68 22.99 -5.92
C PRO A 184 13.19 23.34 -6.02
N LEU A 185 12.50 23.19 -4.90
CA LEU A 185 11.11 23.59 -4.73
C LEU A 185 11.06 25.12 -4.56
N ALA A 186 10.40 25.84 -5.48
CA ALA A 186 10.32 27.29 -5.44
C ALA A 186 9.61 27.82 -4.19
N LYS A 187 8.58 27.12 -3.73
CA LYS A 187 7.83 27.41 -2.50
C LYS A 187 7.06 26.17 -2.03
N PHE A 188 6.80 26.07 -0.72
CA PHE A 188 5.94 25.01 -0.20
C PHE A 188 4.46 25.40 -0.24
N PRO A 189 3.55 24.54 -0.76
CA PRO A 189 2.15 24.89 -0.93
C PRO A 189 1.38 24.97 0.39
N LYS A 190 0.36 25.83 0.44
CA LYS A 190 -0.58 25.93 1.58
C LYS A 190 -1.72 24.91 1.47
N LYS A 191 -2.24 24.65 0.25
CA LYS A 191 -3.37 23.75 0.01
C LYS A 191 -2.95 22.28 0.21
N GLN A 192 -3.74 21.50 0.94
CA GLN A 192 -3.44 20.12 1.29
C GLN A 192 -3.22 19.21 0.06
N LYS A 193 -4.10 19.32 -0.93
CA LYS A 193 -3.99 18.59 -2.21
C LYS A 193 -2.63 18.82 -2.88
N ARG A 194 -2.17 20.07 -2.95
CA ARG A 194 -0.87 20.41 -3.54
C ARG A 194 0.31 19.93 -2.69
N LYS A 195 0.17 19.96 -1.34
CA LYS A 195 1.19 19.36 -0.45
C LYS A 195 1.37 17.89 -0.75
N LEU A 196 0.26 17.16 -0.87
CA LEU A 196 0.28 15.72 -1.17
C LEU A 196 1.04 15.43 -2.47
N ILE A 197 0.78 16.18 -3.55
CA ILE A 197 1.48 16.03 -4.83
C ILE A 197 2.99 16.24 -4.67
N ILE A 198 3.40 17.30 -3.99
CA ILE A 198 4.82 17.60 -3.76
C ILE A 198 5.47 16.47 -2.91
N LEU A 199 4.83 16.07 -1.80
CA LEU A 199 5.37 15.03 -0.92
C LEU A 199 5.50 13.68 -1.64
N ARG A 200 4.51 13.32 -2.48
CA ARG A 200 4.55 12.12 -3.32
C ARG A 200 5.71 12.16 -4.32
N HIS A 201 6.01 13.32 -4.87
CA HIS A 201 7.18 13.48 -5.73
C HIS A 201 8.48 13.33 -4.93
N LEU A 202 8.56 13.97 -3.76
CA LEU A 202 9.76 13.96 -2.92
C LEU A 202 10.12 12.57 -2.38
N ILE A 203 9.14 11.74 -2.04
CA ILE A 203 9.41 10.40 -1.50
C ILE A 203 10.16 9.50 -2.50
N LYS A 204 10.05 9.77 -3.81
CA LYS A 204 10.79 9.06 -4.85
C LYS A 204 12.31 9.23 -4.77
N LYS A 205 12.80 10.25 -4.05
CA LYS A 205 14.23 10.48 -3.80
C LYS A 205 14.80 9.55 -2.72
N PHE A 206 13.96 8.79 -2.03
CA PHE A 206 14.34 7.85 -0.99
C PHE A 206 14.33 6.41 -1.49
N ASN A 207 15.36 5.65 -1.13
CA ASN A 207 15.39 4.21 -1.40
C ASN A 207 14.49 3.49 -0.37
N ARG A 208 13.54 2.69 -0.85
CA ARG A 208 12.56 1.98 -0.02
C ARG A 208 13.18 0.94 0.92
N ASN A 209 14.28 0.33 0.51
CA ASN A 209 14.95 -0.73 1.24
C ASN A 209 16.03 -0.20 2.20
N LYS A 210 16.17 1.13 2.33
CA LYS A 210 17.17 1.75 3.19
C LYS A 210 16.55 2.38 4.43
N LYS A 211 17.19 2.17 5.59
CA LYS A 211 16.96 2.97 6.80
C LYS A 211 17.92 4.14 6.81
N TYR A 212 17.41 5.32 7.12
CA TYR A 212 18.14 6.58 7.14
C TYR A 212 18.28 7.10 8.57
N THR A 213 19.37 7.77 8.85
CA THR A 213 19.49 8.66 10.02
C THR A 213 18.74 9.97 9.76
N GLU A 214 18.45 10.73 10.82
CA GLU A 214 17.84 12.06 10.66
C GLU A 214 18.69 12.98 9.77
N ASN A 215 20.01 12.93 9.91
CA ASN A 215 20.93 13.74 9.11
C ASN A 215 20.86 13.37 7.62
N GLU A 216 20.81 12.09 7.27
CA GLU A 216 20.69 11.67 5.86
C GLU A 216 19.36 12.14 5.25
N VAL A 217 18.24 12.05 6.00
CA VAL A 217 16.95 12.61 5.55
C VAL A 217 17.04 14.12 5.35
N ASN A 218 17.65 14.82 6.29
CA ASN A 218 17.82 16.26 6.21
C ASN A 218 18.67 16.68 5.01
N GLU A 219 19.76 15.97 4.70
CA GLU A 219 20.61 16.24 3.54
C GLU A 219 19.84 16.10 2.23
N ILE A 220 19.06 15.01 2.07
CA ILE A 220 18.22 14.81 0.88
C ILE A 220 17.20 15.94 0.72
N LEU A 221 16.51 16.32 1.80
CA LEU A 221 15.45 17.32 1.75
C LEU A 221 16.00 18.76 1.66
N ARG A 222 17.17 19.06 2.24
CA ARG A 222 17.86 20.35 2.15
C ARG A 222 18.22 20.69 0.70
N GLY A 223 18.59 19.70 -0.10
CA GLY A 223 18.82 19.86 -1.53
C GLY A 223 17.57 20.28 -2.31
N VAL A 224 16.38 20.10 -1.73
CA VAL A 224 15.11 20.44 -2.36
C VAL A 224 14.53 21.76 -1.84
N TYR A 225 14.55 21.99 -0.52
CA TYR A 225 13.90 23.16 0.07
C TYR A 225 14.59 23.58 1.38
N SER A 226 14.74 24.88 1.57
CA SER A 226 15.42 25.44 2.75
C SER A 226 14.77 25.03 4.08
N ASP A 227 13.44 25.01 4.15
CA ASP A 227 12.68 24.51 5.32
C ASP A 227 12.44 22.98 5.19
N PHE A 228 13.54 22.23 5.19
CA PHE A 228 13.53 20.77 5.11
C PHE A 228 12.89 20.11 6.34
N VAL A 229 12.87 20.77 7.48
CA VAL A 229 12.25 20.27 8.71
C VAL A 229 10.73 20.15 8.52
N THR A 230 10.12 21.17 7.93
CA THR A 230 8.70 21.15 7.57
C THR A 230 8.40 20.03 6.56
N LEU A 231 9.24 19.83 5.54
CA LEU A 231 9.07 18.74 4.58
C LEU A 231 9.12 17.37 5.27
N ARG A 232 10.10 17.15 6.14
CA ARG A 232 10.24 15.89 6.89
C ARG A 232 9.01 15.59 7.75
N ARG A 233 8.49 16.59 8.47
CA ARG A 233 7.28 16.44 9.28
C ARG A 233 6.07 16.05 8.43
N TYR A 234 5.86 16.70 7.31
CA TYR A 234 4.75 16.38 6.42
C TYR A 234 4.91 15.00 5.76
N LEU A 235 6.11 14.56 5.40
CA LEU A 235 6.33 13.20 4.89
C LEU A 235 5.90 12.13 5.90
N ILE A 236 6.12 12.36 7.20
CA ILE A 236 5.65 11.48 8.27
C ILE A 236 4.13 11.60 8.46
N GLU A 237 3.62 12.83 8.57
CA GLU A 237 2.19 13.10 8.79
C GLU A 237 1.31 12.49 7.70
N TYR A 238 1.75 12.54 6.44
CA TYR A 238 1.02 11.98 5.31
C TYR A 238 1.29 10.47 5.08
N GLY A 239 2.15 9.85 5.90
CA GLY A 239 2.43 8.42 5.85
C GLY A 239 3.39 7.97 4.75
N PHE A 240 4.20 8.87 4.21
CA PHE A 240 5.26 8.52 3.25
C PHE A 240 6.54 8.03 3.92
N LEU A 241 6.90 8.62 5.05
CA LEU A 241 7.99 8.17 5.92
C LEU A 241 7.45 7.71 7.26
N ASP A 242 8.17 6.79 7.88
CA ASP A 242 8.02 6.43 9.28
C ASP A 242 9.34 6.59 10.01
N ARG A 243 9.32 6.56 11.35
CA ARG A 243 10.52 6.70 12.18
C ARG A 243 10.40 5.91 13.48
N THR A 244 11.52 5.65 14.13
CA THR A 244 11.56 5.18 15.52
C THR A 244 11.06 6.30 16.47
N ASP A 245 10.56 5.92 17.65
CA ASP A 245 10.05 6.87 18.65
C ASP A 245 11.11 7.88 19.10
N ASP A 246 12.36 7.45 19.18
CA ASP A 246 13.52 8.29 19.51
C ASP A 246 14.01 9.16 18.33
N GLY A 247 13.46 8.97 17.13
CA GLY A 247 13.86 9.71 15.93
C GLY A 247 15.23 9.35 15.37
N SER A 248 15.84 8.25 15.81
CA SER A 248 17.18 7.84 15.38
C SER A 248 17.22 7.25 13.98
N LYS A 249 16.11 6.64 13.52
CA LYS A 249 16.00 5.98 12.22
C LYS A 249 14.69 6.34 11.52
N TYR A 250 14.79 6.49 10.20
CA TYR A 250 13.68 6.80 9.28
C TYR A 250 13.68 5.81 8.14
N TRP A 251 12.52 5.49 7.61
CA TRP A 251 12.36 4.64 6.41
C TRP A 251 11.12 5.04 5.61
N VAL A 252 11.12 4.67 4.33
CA VAL A 252 9.91 4.82 3.49
C VAL A 252 8.85 3.85 4.01
N LYS A 253 7.67 4.36 4.30
CA LYS A 253 6.54 3.54 4.73
C LYS A 253 5.90 2.89 3.49
N LEU A 254 5.89 1.56 3.48
CA LEU A 254 5.36 0.75 2.38
C LEU A 254 3.89 0.39 2.58
#